data_6c5bfdec99f15395a206cc8772050426
#
_entry.id   6c5bfdec99f15395a206cc8772050426
#
_cell.length_a   1.000
_cell.length_b   1.000
_cell.length_c   1.000
_cell.angle_alpha   90.00
_cell.angle_beta   90.00
_cell.angle_gamma   90.00
#
_symmetry.space_group_name_H-M   'P 1'
#
loop_
_entity.id
_entity.type
_entity.pdbx_description
1 polymer ?
#
loop_
_entity_poly.entity_id
_entity_poly.type
_entity_poly.pdbx_seq_one_letter_code
_entity_poly.pdbx_strand_id
1 'polypeptide(L)'
;QHAKSEDRLRVKIHEVHHDSAHELGVDPGLVKDGVEAHLQKLLAEHITTLGEGWTLTRREYMTPIGPVDILCKDGRGGTVAIEIKRRGDIDGVEQLTRYLELMNRDPHLAPVTGVFAAQVIKPQARTLAEDRGIRCVVLDYDELKGVDNSEHRLF
;
A
#
# COMPACT_ATOMS: atom_id res chain seq x y z
N GLN A 1 -3.46 13.87 -14.49
CA GLN A 1 -2.87 13.84 -14.80
C GLN A 1 -2.30 13.78 -15.12
N HIS A 2 -2.38 13.29 -15.00
CA HIS A 2 -1.65 13.15 -15.38
C HIS A 2 -1.22 12.90 -15.99
N ALA A 3 -1.13 12.53 -16.09
CA ALA A 3 -0.61 12.22 -16.77
C ALA A 3 -0.25 11.84 -17.27
N LYS A 4 -0.11 11.35 -17.36
CA LYS A 4 0.44 10.91 -17.78
C LYS A 4 0.87 10.26 -18.22
N SER A 5 1.16 9.75 -18.08
CA SER A 5 1.77 9.03 -18.40
C SER A 5 1.94 8.12 -18.40
N GLU A 6 1.86 7.33 -18.18
CA GLU A 6 2.24 6.48 -18.24
C GLU A 6 2.02 5.80 -18.30
N ASP A 7 2.02 5.31 -18.00
CA ASP A 7 2.14 4.64 -17.95
C ASP A 7 1.59 4.07 -17.93
N ARG A 8 1.48 3.71 -17.98
CA ARG A 8 1.30 3.10 -17.96
C ARG A 8 0.70 2.64 -18.38
N LEU A 9 0.49 2.28 -18.36
CA LEU A 9 0.44 1.87 -18.63
C LEU A 9 -0.06 1.59 -18.93
N ARG A 10 -0.13 1.39 -19.18
CA ARG A 10 -0.22 1.16 -19.46
C ARG A 10 -0.76 0.84 -19.86
N VAL A 11 -1.12 0.56 -19.83
CA VAL A 11 -1.30 0.29 -20.20
C VAL A 11 -1.81 -0.14 -20.41
N LYS A 12 -2.20 -0.23 -20.60
CA LYS A 12 -2.47 -0.47 -20.81
C LYS A 12 -3.01 -0.87 -20.89
N ILE A 13 -3.32 -0.97 -20.91
CA ILE A 13 -3.56 -1.20 -20.94
C ILE A 13 -3.99 -1.38 -21.02
N HIS A 14 -4.42 -1.48 -21.06
CA HIS A 14 -4.51 -1.47 -21.11
C HIS A 14 -5.20 -1.63 -21.23
N GLU A 15 -5.46 -1.81 -21.33
CA GLU A 15 -5.92 -1.83 -21.47
C GLU A 15 -6.76 -1.85 -21.54
N VAL A 16 -7.07 -1.96 -21.54
CA VAL A 16 -7.70 -1.90 -21.58
C VAL A 16 -8.31 -2.14 -21.18
N HIS A 17 -8.69 -2.27 -20.97
CA HIS A 17 -9.07 -2.27 -20.62
C HIS A 17 -9.80 -2.21 -20.53
N HIS A 18 -10.24 -2.40 -20.40
CA HIS A 18 -10.81 -2.19 -20.19
C HIS A 18 -11.45 -2.04 -19.99
N ASP A 19 -11.71 -1.99 -19.95
CA ASP A 19 -12.22 -1.72 -19.42
C ASP A 19 -13.19 -1.23 -18.59
N SER A 20 -13.77 -1.47 -17.76
CA SER A 20 -15.05 -1.12 -17.22
C SER A 20 -14.99 -0.25 -15.98
N ALA A 21 -13.89 -0.27 -15.26
CA ALA A 21 -13.70 0.56 -14.08
C ALA A 21 -13.83 2.04 -14.38
N HIS A 22 -13.35 2.47 -15.51
CA HIS A 22 -13.43 3.89 -15.86
C HIS A 22 -14.86 4.33 -16.15
N GLU A 23 -15.70 3.41 -16.53
CA GLU A 23 -17.12 3.73 -16.78
C GLU A 23 -17.85 4.06 -15.49
N LEU A 24 -17.31 3.60 -14.37
CA LEU A 24 -17.89 3.86 -13.07
C LEU A 24 -17.30 5.11 -12.41
N GLY A 25 -16.42 5.81 -13.11
CA GLY A 25 -15.79 7.02 -12.59
C GLY A 25 -14.71 6.76 -11.56
N VAL A 26 -14.22 5.53 -11.47
CA VAL A 26 -13.16 5.18 -10.53
C VAL A 26 -11.81 5.54 -11.12
N ASP A 27 -10.98 6.23 -10.34
CA ASP A 27 -9.61 6.54 -10.73
C ASP A 27 -8.83 5.22 -10.86
N PRO A 28 -8.26 4.92 -12.05
CA PRO A 28 -7.52 3.67 -12.23
C PRO A 28 -6.35 3.51 -11.27
N GLY A 29 -5.78 4.62 -10.79
CA GLY A 29 -4.70 4.57 -9.82
C GLY A 29 -5.10 4.05 -8.46
N LEU A 30 -6.40 3.99 -8.18
CA LEU A 30 -6.90 3.49 -6.90
C LEU A 30 -7.31 2.02 -6.96
N VAL A 31 -7.28 1.41 -8.14
CA VAL A 31 -7.68 0.01 -8.31
C VAL A 31 -6.45 -0.88 -8.12
N LYS A 32 -6.54 -1.84 -7.20
CA LYS A 32 -5.47 -2.81 -6.98
C LYS A 32 -5.58 -3.96 -7.97
N ASP A 33 -4.46 -4.39 -8.53
CA ASP A 33 -4.46 -5.61 -9.33
C ASP A 33 -4.51 -6.84 -8.40
N GLY A 34 -4.64 -8.02 -9.01
CA GLY A 34 -4.81 -9.25 -8.23
C GLY A 34 -3.65 -9.56 -7.29
N VAL A 35 -2.42 -9.28 -7.72
CA VAL A 35 -1.24 -9.54 -6.89
C VAL A 35 -1.20 -8.54 -5.74
N GLU A 36 -1.46 -7.28 -6.01
CA GLU A 36 -1.46 -6.25 -4.97
C GLU A 36 -2.53 -6.53 -3.93
N ALA A 37 -3.73 -6.95 -4.37
CA ALA A 37 -4.80 -7.30 -3.45
C ALA A 37 -4.41 -8.49 -2.58
N HIS A 38 -3.73 -9.48 -3.14
CA HIS A 38 -3.30 -10.65 -2.37
C HIS A 38 -2.19 -10.28 -1.39
N LEU A 39 -1.25 -9.44 -1.81
CA LEU A 39 -0.21 -8.93 -0.91
C LEU A 39 -0.83 -8.18 0.27
N GLN A 40 -1.84 -7.37 0.00
CA GLN A 40 -2.54 -6.63 1.04
C GLN A 40 -3.18 -7.59 2.05
N LYS A 41 -3.88 -8.61 1.55
CA LYS A 41 -4.52 -9.59 2.40
C LYS A 41 -3.49 -10.31 3.28
N LEU A 42 -2.41 -10.79 2.66
CA LEU A 42 -1.38 -11.54 3.39
C LEU A 42 -0.69 -10.68 4.43
N LEU A 43 -0.32 -9.45 4.06
CA LEU A 43 0.35 -8.58 5.00
C LEU A 43 -0.56 -8.20 6.16
N ALA A 44 -1.84 -7.97 5.87
CA ALA A 44 -2.81 -7.65 6.93
C ALA A 44 -2.98 -8.80 7.90
N GLU A 45 -3.01 -10.04 7.40
CA GLU A 45 -3.17 -11.22 8.24
C GLU A 45 -1.89 -11.54 9.02
N HIS A 46 -0.74 -11.13 8.51
CA HIS A 46 0.55 -11.41 9.14
C HIS A 46 1.29 -10.10 9.41
N ILE A 47 0.58 -9.15 10.02
CA ILE A 47 1.10 -7.80 10.20
C ILE A 47 2.35 -7.77 11.07
N THR A 48 2.56 -8.78 11.91
CA THR A 48 3.74 -8.87 12.76
C THR A 48 5.03 -9.12 11.97
N THR A 49 4.93 -9.43 10.67
CA THR A 49 6.13 -9.48 9.83
C THR A 49 6.80 -8.12 9.74
N LEU A 50 6.06 -7.04 9.97
CA LEU A 50 6.62 -5.68 9.97
C LEU A 50 7.33 -5.34 11.27
N GLY A 51 7.00 -6.03 12.34
CA GLY A 51 7.62 -5.81 13.63
C GLY A 51 6.83 -6.45 14.74
N GLU A 52 7.51 -6.73 15.83
CA GLU A 52 6.89 -7.36 16.99
C GLU A 52 5.86 -6.41 17.59
N GLY A 53 4.68 -6.93 17.93
CA GLY A 53 3.65 -6.15 18.56
C GLY A 53 2.77 -5.34 17.63
N TRP A 54 3.03 -5.41 16.32
CA TRP A 54 2.19 -4.71 15.36
C TRP A 54 0.80 -5.37 15.30
N THR A 55 -0.23 -4.53 15.17
CA THR A 55 -1.62 -5.00 15.10
C THR A 55 -2.35 -4.31 13.97
N LEU A 56 -3.25 -5.06 13.33
CA LEU A 56 -4.08 -4.52 12.25
C LEU A 56 -5.22 -3.71 12.83
N THR A 57 -5.46 -2.52 12.29
CA THR A 57 -6.65 -1.74 12.61
C THR A 57 -7.72 -1.98 11.55
N ARG A 58 -7.36 -1.78 10.26
CA ARG A 58 -8.34 -1.92 9.19
C ARG A 58 -7.64 -2.03 7.84
N ARG A 59 -8.18 -2.88 6.97
CA ARG A 59 -7.82 -2.88 5.56
C ARG A 59 -8.67 -1.84 4.84
N GLU A 60 -8.09 -1.23 3.81
CA GLU A 60 -8.79 -0.29 2.94
C GLU A 60 -9.50 0.80 3.73
N TYR A 61 -8.71 1.52 4.52
CA TYR A 61 -9.21 2.63 5.32
C TYR A 61 -9.53 3.81 4.41
N MET A 62 -10.80 4.21 4.37
CA MET A 62 -11.26 5.24 3.42
C MET A 62 -10.84 6.64 3.87
N THR A 63 -10.25 7.38 2.95
CA THR A 63 -9.98 8.81 3.10
C THR A 63 -10.75 9.58 2.03
N PRO A 64 -10.81 10.91 2.10
CA PRO A 64 -11.50 11.68 1.05
C PRO A 64 -10.95 11.50 -0.35
N ILE A 65 -9.71 11.01 -0.50
CA ILE A 65 -9.11 10.80 -1.82
C ILE A 65 -8.95 9.32 -2.16
N GLY A 66 -9.52 8.42 -1.36
CA GLY A 66 -9.50 7.00 -1.66
C GLY A 66 -9.03 6.16 -0.47
N PRO A 67 -8.98 4.83 -0.64
CA PRO A 67 -8.62 3.95 0.46
C PRO A 67 -7.12 3.80 0.63
N VAL A 68 -6.68 3.88 1.87
CA VAL A 68 -5.33 3.46 2.26
C VAL A 68 -5.35 1.94 2.38
N ASP A 69 -4.35 1.26 1.87
CA ASP A 69 -4.38 -0.21 1.84
C ASP A 69 -4.51 -0.83 3.22
N ILE A 70 -3.69 -0.39 4.18
CA ILE A 70 -3.72 -0.92 5.54
C ILE A 70 -3.51 0.22 6.52
N LEU A 71 -4.37 0.25 7.54
CA LEU A 71 -4.16 1.09 8.73
C LEU A 71 -3.87 0.16 9.89
N CYS A 72 -2.79 0.42 10.62
CA CYS A 72 -2.37 -0.47 11.70
C CYS A 72 -1.70 0.32 12.81
N LYS A 73 -1.32 -0.41 13.86
CA LYS A 73 -0.53 0.15 14.98
C LYS A 73 0.80 -0.57 15.02
N ASP A 74 1.87 0.18 15.26
CA ASP A 74 3.18 -0.43 15.45
C ASP A 74 3.29 -0.98 16.89
N GLY A 75 4.46 -1.54 17.21
CA GLY A 75 4.66 -2.15 18.52
C GLY A 75 4.59 -1.20 19.70
N ARG A 76 4.59 0.10 19.44
CA ARG A 76 4.46 1.13 20.48
C ARG A 76 3.09 1.78 20.49
N GLY A 77 2.18 1.26 19.67
CA GLY A 77 0.83 1.82 19.57
C GLY A 77 0.72 3.02 18.64
N GLY A 78 1.76 3.34 17.88
CA GLY A 78 1.72 4.42 16.91
C GLY A 78 0.91 4.04 15.68
N THR A 79 0.18 5.00 15.12
CA THR A 79 -0.64 4.77 13.94
C THR A 79 0.22 4.78 12.68
N VAL A 80 0.04 3.77 11.84
CA VAL A 80 0.82 3.60 10.62
C VAL A 80 -0.10 3.34 9.44
N ALA A 81 0.11 4.05 8.34
CA ALA A 81 -0.60 3.85 7.09
C ALA A 81 0.36 3.16 6.11
N ILE A 82 -0.11 2.10 5.48
CA ILE A 82 0.71 1.30 4.56
C ILE A 82 0.12 1.35 3.17
N GLU A 83 0.96 1.67 2.20
CA GLU A 83 0.62 1.59 0.78
C GLU A 83 1.38 0.44 0.16
N ILE A 84 0.68 -0.41 -0.60
CA ILE A 84 1.24 -1.63 -1.17
C ILE A 84 1.22 -1.55 -2.68
N LYS A 85 2.34 -1.87 -3.32
CA LYS A 85 2.48 -1.91 -4.77
C LYS A 85 3.25 -3.16 -5.18
N ARG A 86 3.00 -3.66 -6.38
CA ARG A 86 3.89 -4.67 -6.96
C ARG A 86 5.22 -4.04 -7.28
N ARG A 87 5.18 -2.87 -7.89
CA ARG A 87 6.37 -2.11 -8.24
C ARG A 87 6.26 -0.74 -7.61
N GLY A 88 7.12 -0.48 -6.65
CA GLY A 88 7.13 0.80 -5.95
C GLY A 88 7.82 1.87 -6.73
N ASP A 89 7.04 2.81 -7.24
CA ASP A 89 7.52 3.92 -8.03
C ASP A 89 7.18 5.24 -7.33
N ILE A 90 7.68 6.33 -7.88
CA ILE A 90 7.49 7.67 -7.31
C ILE A 90 6.00 7.97 -7.12
N ASP A 91 5.16 7.58 -8.09
CA ASP A 91 3.72 7.86 -7.99
C ASP A 91 3.10 7.26 -6.73
N GLY A 92 3.53 6.05 -6.36
CA GLY A 92 3.04 5.43 -5.13
C GLY A 92 3.46 6.18 -3.88
N VAL A 93 4.70 6.68 -3.86
CA VAL A 93 5.19 7.47 -2.74
C VAL A 93 4.43 8.79 -2.65
N GLU A 94 4.15 9.42 -3.78
CA GLU A 94 3.37 10.66 -3.80
C GLU A 94 1.95 10.42 -3.28
N GLN A 95 1.35 9.30 -3.68
CA GLN A 95 0.01 8.97 -3.22
C GLN A 95 -0.01 8.76 -1.71
N LEU A 96 0.96 8.01 -1.19
CA LEU A 96 1.06 7.80 0.26
C LEU A 96 1.29 9.12 0.99
N THR A 97 2.11 10.00 0.43
CA THR A 97 2.35 11.31 1.02
C THR A 97 1.03 12.09 1.17
N ARG A 98 0.19 12.05 0.13
CA ARG A 98 -1.11 12.75 0.18
C ARG A 98 -2.03 12.14 1.24
N TYR A 99 -2.06 10.82 1.34
CA TYR A 99 -2.83 10.16 2.40
C TYR A 99 -2.35 10.62 3.78
N LEU A 100 -1.03 10.61 3.99
CA LEU A 100 -0.47 11.00 5.29
C LEU A 100 -0.82 12.44 5.64
N GLU A 101 -0.78 13.34 4.66
CA GLU A 101 -1.15 14.73 4.90
C GLU A 101 -2.59 14.85 5.38
N LEU A 102 -3.49 14.13 4.71
CA LEU A 102 -4.91 14.18 5.09
C LEU A 102 -5.15 13.54 6.45
N MET A 103 -4.54 12.39 6.69
CA MET A 103 -4.75 11.67 7.95
C MET A 103 -4.17 12.45 9.13
N ASN A 104 -3.07 13.15 8.93
CA ASN A 104 -2.45 13.94 10.00
C ASN A 104 -3.21 15.23 10.31
N ARG A 105 -4.19 15.60 9.48
CA ARG A 105 -5.10 16.72 9.82
C ARG A 105 -6.17 16.30 10.82
N ASP A 106 -6.37 14.98 10.99
CA ASP A 106 -7.38 14.45 11.90
C ASP A 106 -6.74 14.23 13.26
N PRO A 107 -7.15 14.99 14.29
CA PRO A 107 -6.53 14.84 15.62
C PRO A 107 -6.80 13.49 16.26
N HIS A 108 -7.81 12.74 15.78
CA HIS A 108 -8.07 11.38 16.28
C HIS A 108 -7.10 10.36 15.71
N LEU A 109 -6.43 10.69 14.61
CA LEU A 109 -5.47 9.78 13.98
C LEU A 109 -4.03 10.20 14.19
N ALA A 110 -3.77 11.49 14.17
CA ALA A 110 -2.40 12.01 14.20
C ALA A 110 -1.70 11.67 15.53
N PRO A 111 -0.40 11.42 15.50
CA PRO A 111 0.47 11.40 14.32
C PRO A 111 0.41 10.07 13.61
N VAL A 112 0.40 10.12 12.28
CA VAL A 112 0.38 8.94 11.41
C VAL A 112 1.68 8.90 10.63
N THR A 113 2.37 7.76 10.70
CA THR A 113 3.58 7.54 9.91
C THR A 113 3.26 6.61 8.74
N GLY A 114 4.17 6.53 7.77
CA GLY A 114 3.92 5.79 6.56
C GLY A 114 4.89 4.65 6.33
N VAL A 115 4.39 3.58 5.72
CA VAL A 115 5.20 2.47 5.22
C VAL A 115 4.84 2.29 3.75
N PHE A 116 5.86 2.29 2.91
CA PHE A 116 5.72 2.01 1.49
C PHE A 116 6.25 0.61 1.25
N ALA A 117 5.36 -0.33 0.94
CA ALA A 117 5.68 -1.74 0.82
C ALA A 117 5.47 -2.21 -0.61
N ALA A 118 6.45 -2.91 -1.19
CA ALA A 118 6.34 -3.37 -2.56
C ALA A 118 7.25 -4.56 -2.77
N GLN A 119 6.95 -5.36 -3.80
CA GLN A 119 7.84 -6.47 -4.16
C GLN A 119 9.18 -5.96 -4.68
N VAL A 120 9.15 -4.85 -5.41
CA VAL A 120 10.35 -4.17 -5.91
C VAL A 120 10.14 -2.68 -5.67
N ILE A 121 11.15 -2.02 -5.13
CA ILE A 121 11.08 -0.56 -4.93
C ILE A 121 12.18 0.07 -5.78
N LYS A 122 11.78 0.95 -6.69
CA LYS A 122 12.74 1.64 -7.55
C LYS A 122 13.60 2.56 -6.71
N PRO A 123 14.89 2.72 -7.07
CA PRO A 123 15.79 3.56 -6.26
C PRO A 123 15.30 4.98 -6.06
N GLN A 124 14.69 5.60 -7.09
CA GLN A 124 14.17 6.95 -6.98
C GLN A 124 13.02 7.02 -5.99
N ALA A 125 12.17 5.99 -5.99
CA ALA A 125 11.05 5.95 -5.07
C ALA A 125 11.53 5.79 -3.64
N ARG A 126 12.53 4.94 -3.42
CA ARG A 126 13.11 4.74 -2.09
C ARG A 126 13.71 6.05 -1.58
N THR A 127 14.47 6.73 -2.42
CA THR A 127 15.10 8.00 -2.03
C THR A 127 14.03 9.01 -1.61
N LEU A 128 12.99 9.14 -2.43
CA LEU A 128 11.91 10.08 -2.12
C LEU A 128 11.19 9.72 -0.83
N ALA A 129 10.89 8.43 -0.66
CA ALA A 129 10.17 7.96 0.52
C ALA A 129 10.98 8.23 1.79
N GLU A 130 12.25 7.86 1.78
CA GLU A 130 13.11 8.04 2.94
C GLU A 130 13.30 9.49 3.27
N ASP A 131 13.40 10.34 2.24
CA ASP A 131 13.51 11.77 2.42
C ASP A 131 12.28 12.35 3.13
N ARG A 132 11.14 11.72 2.98
CA ARG A 132 9.89 12.14 3.61
C ARG A 132 9.59 11.38 4.91
N GLY A 133 10.54 10.61 5.41
CA GLY A 133 10.35 9.86 6.64
C GLY A 133 9.46 8.63 6.51
N ILE A 134 9.28 8.15 5.28
CA ILE A 134 8.47 6.96 5.01
C ILE A 134 9.40 5.75 4.98
N ARG A 135 9.03 4.73 5.77
CA ARG A 135 9.78 3.46 5.80
C ARG A 135 9.49 2.67 4.53
N CYS A 136 10.53 2.13 3.90
CA CYS A 136 10.38 1.26 2.72
C CYS A 136 10.56 -0.19 3.14
N VAL A 137 9.65 -1.04 2.70
CA VAL A 137 9.68 -2.48 2.99
C VAL A 137 9.55 -3.24 1.69
N VAL A 138 10.50 -4.12 1.42
CA VAL A 138 10.41 -5.01 0.26
C VAL A 138 9.68 -6.27 0.71
N LEU A 139 8.60 -6.59 0.01
CA LEU A 139 7.77 -7.75 0.34
C LEU A 139 8.20 -8.95 -0.51
N ASP A 140 8.44 -10.06 0.15
CA ASP A 140 8.70 -11.33 -0.52
C ASP A 140 7.36 -12.08 -0.56
N TYR A 141 6.78 -12.15 -1.75
CA TYR A 141 5.46 -12.76 -1.93
C TYR A 141 5.46 -14.24 -1.57
N ASP A 142 6.50 -14.95 -2.00
CA ASP A 142 6.58 -16.38 -1.71
C ASP A 142 6.75 -16.63 -0.22
N GLU A 143 7.53 -15.80 0.44
CA GLU A 143 7.74 -15.91 1.89
C GLU A 143 6.43 -15.66 2.64
N LEU A 144 5.68 -14.63 2.23
CA LEU A 144 4.39 -14.33 2.85
C LEU A 144 3.40 -15.47 2.66
N LYS A 145 3.37 -16.06 1.47
CA LYS A 145 2.52 -17.23 1.21
C LYS A 145 2.96 -18.41 2.05
N GLY A 146 4.26 -18.58 2.25
CA GLY A 146 4.80 -19.64 3.08
C GLY A 146 4.37 -19.52 4.54
N VAL A 147 4.42 -18.31 5.08
CA VAL A 147 3.95 -18.05 6.45
C VAL A 147 2.47 -18.36 6.57
N ASP A 148 1.67 -17.91 5.61
CA ASP A 148 0.24 -18.16 5.60
C ASP A 148 -0.05 -19.66 5.60
N ASN A 149 0.62 -20.41 4.73
CA ASN A 149 0.42 -21.85 4.64
C ASN A 149 0.82 -22.54 5.94
N SER A 150 1.92 -22.11 6.57
CA SER A 150 2.37 -22.69 7.83
C SER A 150 1.35 -22.50 8.93
N GLU A 151 0.74 -21.33 8.99
CA GLU A 151 -0.25 -21.04 10.03
C GLU A 151 -1.55 -21.80 9.81
N HIS A 152 -1.82 -22.23 8.59
CA HIS A 152 -3.01 -23.00 8.29
C HIS A 152 -2.83 -24.51 8.45
N ARG A 153 -1.63 -24.95 8.78
CA ARG A 153 -1.38 -26.35 9.06
C ARG A 153 -1.80 -26.67 10.49
N LEU A 154 -2.39 -27.81 10.66
CA LEU A 154 -2.97 -28.21 11.94
C LEU A 154 -2.18 -29.31 12.61
N PHE A 155 -0.88 -29.14 12.73
CA PHE A 155 -0.07 -30.17 13.39
C PHE A 155 1.30 -29.68 13.73
#